data_12c3f19d5dd81a72ce0a3367c5070458
#
_entry.id   12c3f19d5dd81a72ce0a3367c5070458
#
_cell.length_a   1.000
_cell.length_b   1.000
_cell.length_c   1.000
_cell.angle_alpha   90.00
_cell.angle_beta   90.00
_cell.angle_gamma   90.00
#
_symmetry.space_group_name_H-M   'P 1'
#
loop_
_entity.id
_entity.type
_entity.pdbx_description
1 polymer ?
#
loop_
_entity_poly.entity_id
_entity_poly.type
_entity_poly.pdbx_seq_one_letter_code
_entity_poly.pdbx_strand_id
1 'polypeptide(L)'
;KIKMRTKLLSFFAFICLFLFASSLFSQEVGSIKKGNHSIELLKLNNRYSMVYSDINSNKVIVENTIHFSIKESVYEIIMNGFNSNVDHQIILQTSNDTIVKLEYRAIKGEKMLKIKQNNLAVNTFGASIYFTKSEMQTLFGNIL
;
A
#
# COMPACT_ATOMS: atom_id res chain seq x y z
N LYS A 1 -0.23 15.24 53.09
CA LYS A 1 0.91 14.67 52.29
C LYS A 1 0.50 13.50 51.39
N ILE A 2 -0.48 12.67 51.74
CA ILE A 2 -0.91 11.51 50.94
C ILE A 2 -1.72 11.92 49.68
N LYS A 3 -2.59 12.94 49.76
CA LYS A 3 -3.41 13.44 48.61
C LYS A 3 -2.60 14.02 47.43
N MET A 4 -1.38 14.51 47.68
CA MET A 4 -0.55 15.09 46.64
C MET A 4 0.21 14.02 45.84
N ARG A 5 0.57 12.90 46.51
CA ARG A 5 1.24 11.77 45.84
C ARG A 5 0.33 11.00 44.89
N THR A 6 -0.94 10.84 45.20
CA THR A 6 -1.92 10.17 44.33
C THR A 6 -2.21 10.98 43.06
N LYS A 7 -2.27 12.32 43.13
CA LYS A 7 -2.44 13.19 41.94
C LYS A 7 -1.24 13.17 41.02
N LEU A 8 -0.04 13.11 41.58
CA LEU A 8 1.21 13.03 40.78
C LEU A 8 1.32 11.68 40.07
N LEU A 9 0.96 10.57 40.72
CA LEU A 9 0.94 9.23 40.13
C LEU A 9 -0.09 9.11 38.99
N SER A 10 -1.28 9.71 39.19
CA SER A 10 -2.32 9.74 38.16
C SER A 10 -1.92 10.55 36.93
N PHE A 11 -1.22 11.67 37.14
CA PHE A 11 -0.72 12.50 36.04
C PHE A 11 0.39 11.79 35.25
N PHE A 12 1.28 11.08 35.95
CA PHE A 12 2.35 10.29 35.30
C PHE A 12 1.79 9.10 34.50
N ALA A 13 0.77 8.41 35.04
CA ALA A 13 0.08 7.32 34.33
C ALA A 13 -0.64 7.82 33.07
N PHE A 14 -1.23 9.02 33.11
CA PHE A 14 -1.89 9.64 31.97
C PHE A 14 -0.88 10.03 30.86
N ILE A 15 0.28 10.57 31.22
CA ILE A 15 1.36 10.88 30.27
C ILE A 15 1.92 9.61 29.61
N CYS A 16 2.12 8.53 30.40
CA CYS A 16 2.55 7.24 29.85
C CYS A 16 1.54 6.66 28.85
N LEU A 17 0.24 6.75 29.11
CA LEU A 17 -0.81 6.30 28.18
C LEU A 17 -0.76 7.09 26.86
N PHE A 18 -0.50 8.39 26.89
CA PHE A 18 -0.37 9.23 25.69
C PHE A 18 0.88 8.90 24.87
N LEU A 19 1.98 8.54 25.52
CA LEU A 19 3.22 8.15 24.83
C LEU A 19 3.12 6.78 24.16
N PHE A 20 2.29 5.87 24.68
CA PHE A 20 2.03 4.58 24.04
C PHE A 20 1.02 4.65 22.88
N ALA A 21 0.14 5.66 22.86
CA ALA A 21 -0.83 5.84 21.78
C ALA A 21 -0.19 6.32 20.47
N SER A 22 1.00 6.90 20.50
CA SER A 22 1.69 7.44 19.31
C SER A 22 2.36 6.38 18.42
N SER A 23 2.43 5.11 18.84
CA SER A 23 3.13 4.06 18.08
C SER A 23 2.24 3.25 17.12
N LEU A 24 0.95 3.56 17.04
CA LEU A 24 -0.03 2.81 16.23
C LEU A 24 -0.48 3.55 14.95
N PHE A 25 0.05 4.73 14.66
CA PHE A 25 -0.30 5.43 13.44
C PHE A 25 0.50 4.89 12.25
N SER A 26 -0.21 4.43 11.23
CA SER A 26 0.40 4.17 9.93
C SER A 26 0.85 5.50 9.31
N GLN A 27 2.07 5.55 8.81
CA GLN A 27 2.59 6.70 8.08
C GLN A 27 2.31 6.50 6.59
N GLU A 28 1.66 7.47 5.95
CA GLU A 28 1.56 7.52 4.49
C GLU A 28 2.94 7.80 3.88
N VAL A 29 3.38 6.94 2.96
CA VAL A 29 4.61 7.10 2.16
C VAL A 29 4.28 7.87 0.89
N GLY A 30 3.16 7.57 0.27
CA GLY A 30 2.64 8.26 -0.89
C GLY A 30 1.25 7.77 -1.26
N SER A 31 0.55 8.58 -2.07
CA SER A 31 -0.79 8.26 -2.55
C SER A 31 -1.04 8.84 -3.94
N ILE A 32 -1.87 8.14 -4.71
CA ILE A 32 -2.33 8.56 -6.04
C ILE A 32 -3.86 8.43 -6.05
N LYS A 33 -4.53 9.48 -6.51
CA LYS A 33 -5.98 9.48 -6.67
C LYS A 33 -6.37 9.85 -8.09
N LYS A 34 -7.22 9.03 -8.72
CA LYS A 34 -7.78 9.23 -10.06
C LYS A 34 -9.30 9.03 -10.05
N GLY A 35 -10.04 10.12 -10.01
CA GLY A 35 -11.49 10.08 -9.86
C GLY A 35 -11.87 9.42 -8.53
N ASN A 36 -12.63 8.32 -8.58
CA ASN A 36 -13.07 7.55 -7.41
C ASN A 36 -12.10 6.43 -7.02
N HIS A 37 -10.99 6.26 -7.73
CA HIS A 37 -10.01 5.22 -7.45
C HIS A 37 -8.75 5.82 -6.85
N SER A 38 -8.16 5.10 -5.91
CA SER A 38 -6.91 5.47 -5.25
C SER A 38 -5.96 4.30 -5.13
N ILE A 39 -4.70 4.61 -4.93
CA ILE A 39 -3.69 3.71 -4.43
C ILE A 39 -2.85 4.45 -3.40
N GLU A 40 -2.58 3.81 -2.28
CA GLU A 40 -1.83 4.37 -1.16
C GLU A 40 -0.76 3.39 -0.72
N LEU A 41 0.40 3.92 -0.37
CA LEU A 41 1.47 3.17 0.27
C LEU A 41 1.62 3.64 1.71
N LEU A 42 1.32 2.74 2.63
CA LEU A 42 1.35 2.98 4.06
C LEU A 42 2.51 2.22 4.70
N LYS A 43 3.13 2.82 5.71
CA LYS A 43 4.13 2.18 6.55
C LYS A 43 3.61 2.04 7.97
N LEU A 44 3.62 0.83 8.50
CA LEU A 44 3.31 0.54 9.90
C LEU A 44 4.45 -0.32 10.48
N ASN A 45 5.22 0.27 11.41
CA ASN A 45 6.44 -0.35 11.95
C ASN A 45 7.43 -0.72 10.81
N ASN A 46 7.77 -2.01 10.69
CA ASN A 46 8.67 -2.54 9.66
C ASN A 46 7.94 -3.18 8.47
N ARG A 47 6.65 -2.88 8.30
CA ARG A 47 5.82 -3.41 7.20
C ARG A 47 5.26 -2.28 6.36
N TYR A 48 5.09 -2.57 5.09
CA TYR A 48 4.42 -1.70 4.13
C TYR A 48 3.12 -2.37 3.68
N SER A 49 2.11 -1.55 3.43
CA SER A 49 0.82 -1.96 2.89
C SER A 49 0.49 -1.08 1.69
N MET A 50 0.36 -1.70 0.53
CA MET A 50 -0.14 -1.04 -0.67
C MET A 50 -1.64 -1.30 -0.75
N VAL A 51 -2.44 -0.27 -0.57
CA VAL A 51 -3.91 -0.32 -0.57
C VAL A 51 -4.41 0.31 -1.85
N TYR A 52 -5.27 -0.37 -2.59
CA TYR A 52 -5.82 0.16 -3.85
C TYR A 52 -7.31 -0.13 -4.00
N SER A 53 -8.02 0.79 -4.65
CA SER A 53 -9.44 0.63 -4.97
C SER A 53 -9.63 -0.43 -6.06
N ASP A 54 -10.57 -1.35 -5.84
CA ASP A 54 -10.95 -2.38 -6.80
C ASP A 54 -11.90 -1.83 -7.88
N ILE A 55 -11.52 -1.99 -9.13
CA ILE A 55 -12.35 -1.60 -10.28
C ILE A 55 -13.52 -2.54 -10.54
N ASN A 56 -13.52 -3.75 -9.99
CA ASN A 56 -14.58 -4.74 -10.20
C ASN A 56 -15.81 -4.47 -9.31
N SER A 57 -15.71 -3.54 -8.38
CA SER A 57 -16.81 -3.17 -7.48
C SER A 57 -17.61 -2.00 -8.04
N ASN A 58 -18.87 -2.24 -8.43
CA ASN A 58 -19.72 -1.23 -9.08
C ASN A 58 -20.56 -0.39 -8.10
N LYS A 59 -20.68 -0.77 -6.84
CA LYS A 59 -21.64 -0.14 -5.90
C LYS A 59 -21.01 0.42 -4.63
N VAL A 60 -19.88 -0.11 -4.22
CA VAL A 60 -19.15 0.31 -3.01
C VAL A 60 -17.67 0.31 -3.35
N ILE A 61 -16.92 1.29 -2.90
CA ILE A 61 -15.46 1.29 -3.05
C ILE A 61 -14.93 0.15 -2.17
N VAL A 62 -14.47 -0.92 -2.81
CA VAL A 62 -13.77 -2.03 -2.15
C VAL A 62 -12.28 -1.79 -2.30
N GLU A 63 -11.56 -1.97 -1.23
CA GLU A 63 -10.10 -1.84 -1.21
C GLU A 63 -9.46 -3.21 -1.08
N ASN A 64 -8.37 -3.39 -1.82
CA ASN A 64 -7.49 -4.55 -1.70
C ASN A 64 -6.14 -4.11 -1.15
N THR A 65 -5.51 -4.98 -0.37
CA THR A 65 -4.25 -4.68 0.30
C THR A 65 -3.20 -5.73 -0.02
N ILE A 66 -1.99 -5.27 -0.34
CA ILE A 66 -0.80 -6.10 -0.52
C ILE A 66 0.21 -5.71 0.56
N HIS A 67 0.65 -6.68 1.36
CA HIS A 67 1.63 -6.48 2.41
C HIS A 67 3.02 -6.93 1.99
N PHE A 68 4.04 -6.17 2.34
CA PHE A 68 5.44 -6.51 2.12
C PHE A 68 6.36 -5.85 3.16
N SER A 69 7.58 -6.36 3.30
CA SER A 69 8.53 -5.87 4.31
C SER A 69 9.61 -4.95 3.73
N ILE A 70 10.00 -5.15 2.46
CA ILE A 70 11.12 -4.45 1.82
C ILE A 70 10.58 -3.57 0.69
N LYS A 71 10.44 -2.27 0.97
CA LYS A 71 9.91 -1.29 0.01
C LYS A 71 10.77 -1.20 -1.26
N GLU A 72 12.06 -1.15 -1.09
CA GLU A 72 13.05 -0.99 -2.16
C GLU A 72 12.97 -2.15 -3.16
N SER A 73 12.88 -3.39 -2.68
CA SER A 73 12.77 -4.57 -3.56
C SER A 73 11.49 -4.57 -4.38
N VAL A 74 10.36 -4.21 -3.78
CA VAL A 74 9.08 -4.12 -4.50
C VAL A 74 9.13 -2.98 -5.52
N TYR A 75 9.70 -1.84 -5.16
CA TYR A 75 9.91 -0.73 -6.07
C TYR A 75 10.77 -1.12 -7.28
N GLU A 76 11.89 -1.79 -7.08
CA GLU A 76 12.77 -2.26 -8.16
C GLU A 76 12.05 -3.24 -9.11
N ILE A 77 11.30 -4.19 -8.56
CA ILE A 77 10.49 -5.13 -9.38
C ILE A 77 9.49 -4.35 -10.24
N ILE A 78 8.78 -3.39 -9.64
CA ILE A 78 7.80 -2.56 -10.36
C ILE A 78 8.49 -1.73 -11.44
N MET A 79 9.60 -1.06 -11.13
CA MET A 79 10.32 -0.21 -12.10
C MET A 79 10.91 -1.01 -13.25
N ASN A 80 11.47 -2.18 -12.97
CA ASN A 80 12.01 -3.08 -13.99
C ASN A 80 10.95 -3.55 -14.98
N GLY A 81 9.72 -3.73 -14.54
CA GLY A 81 8.60 -4.07 -15.43
C GLY A 81 8.30 -2.99 -16.47
N PHE A 82 8.54 -1.72 -16.16
CA PHE A 82 8.37 -0.63 -17.14
C PHE A 82 9.44 -0.60 -18.23
N ASN A 83 10.58 -1.26 -18.04
CA ASN A 83 11.70 -1.23 -18.97
C ASN A 83 11.51 -2.17 -20.19
N SER A 84 10.55 -3.09 -20.13
CA SER A 84 10.24 -3.98 -21.26
C SER A 84 9.48 -3.24 -22.37
N ASN A 85 9.85 -3.48 -23.63
CA ASN A 85 9.19 -2.89 -24.79
C ASN A 85 7.88 -3.62 -25.19
N VAL A 86 7.67 -4.82 -24.67
CA VAL A 86 6.49 -5.62 -24.99
C VAL A 86 5.51 -5.64 -23.81
N ASP A 87 4.27 -5.95 -24.07
CA ASP A 87 3.28 -6.21 -23.03
C ASP A 87 3.63 -7.51 -22.30
N HIS A 88 3.64 -7.49 -21.00
CA HIS A 88 4.01 -8.65 -20.18
C HIS A 88 3.40 -8.55 -18.80
N GLN A 89 3.60 -9.58 -18.01
CA GLN A 89 3.21 -9.60 -16.59
C GLN A 89 4.32 -10.21 -15.72
N ILE A 90 4.43 -9.68 -14.51
CA ILE A 90 5.27 -10.24 -13.45
C ILE A 90 4.32 -10.85 -12.41
N ILE A 91 4.57 -12.07 -12.00
CA ILE A 91 3.76 -12.78 -11.01
C ILE A 91 4.56 -12.89 -9.73
N LEU A 92 3.98 -12.40 -8.63
CA LEU A 92 4.53 -12.46 -7.29
C LEU A 92 3.59 -13.31 -6.42
N GLN A 93 4.15 -14.21 -5.63
CA GLN A 93 3.42 -14.93 -4.61
C GLN A 93 3.77 -14.35 -3.25
N THR A 94 2.76 -14.01 -2.47
CA THR A 94 2.92 -13.53 -1.10
C THR A 94 2.79 -14.69 -0.11
N SER A 95 3.24 -14.49 1.14
CA SER A 95 3.19 -15.51 2.19
C SER A 95 1.78 -15.93 2.62
N ASN A 96 0.73 -15.24 2.15
CA ASN A 96 -0.66 -15.46 2.58
C ASN A 96 -1.52 -16.06 1.45
N ASP A 97 -0.97 -16.97 0.65
CA ASP A 97 -1.66 -17.58 -0.49
C ASP A 97 -2.28 -16.56 -1.47
N THR A 98 -1.70 -15.38 -1.52
CA THR A 98 -2.11 -14.31 -2.43
C THR A 98 -1.15 -14.24 -3.60
N ILE A 99 -1.69 -14.35 -4.81
CA ILE A 99 -0.96 -14.13 -6.06
C ILE A 99 -1.20 -12.70 -6.51
N VAL A 100 -0.12 -11.95 -6.68
CA VAL A 100 -0.14 -10.59 -7.24
C VAL A 100 0.41 -10.65 -8.65
N LYS A 101 -0.32 -10.10 -9.61
CA LYS A 101 0.10 -9.94 -11.00
C LYS A 101 0.28 -8.45 -11.31
N LEU A 102 1.48 -8.09 -11.70
CA LEU A 102 1.83 -6.78 -12.21
C LEU A 102 1.73 -6.85 -13.74
N GLU A 103 0.64 -6.35 -14.32
CA GLU A 103 0.38 -6.38 -15.76
C GLU A 103 0.81 -5.06 -16.40
N TYR A 104 1.75 -5.13 -17.32
CA TYR A 104 2.28 -3.98 -18.06
C TYR A 104 1.75 -3.99 -19.49
N ARG A 105 1.12 -2.88 -19.90
CA ARG A 105 0.58 -2.71 -21.26
C ARG A 105 0.89 -1.32 -21.81
N ALA A 106 1.08 -1.26 -23.11
CA ALA A 106 1.13 0.01 -23.82
C ALA A 106 -0.31 0.52 -24.04
N ILE A 107 -0.63 1.67 -23.45
CA ILE A 107 -1.95 2.32 -23.57
C ILE A 107 -1.69 3.72 -24.14
N LYS A 108 -2.21 4.00 -25.33
CA LYS A 108 -2.00 5.28 -26.04
C LYS A 108 -0.52 5.67 -26.17
N GLY A 109 0.35 4.67 -26.36
CA GLY A 109 1.79 4.89 -26.52
C GLY A 109 2.60 4.99 -25.22
N GLU A 110 1.95 4.96 -24.07
CA GLU A 110 2.63 4.96 -22.76
C GLU A 110 2.53 3.59 -22.09
N LYS A 111 3.66 3.11 -21.53
CA LYS A 111 3.67 1.88 -20.74
C LYS A 111 3.00 2.12 -19.38
N MET A 112 1.98 1.35 -19.08
CA MET A 112 1.20 1.47 -17.85
C MET A 112 1.15 0.14 -17.10
N LEU A 113 1.06 0.22 -15.77
CA LEU A 113 0.94 -0.89 -14.84
C LEU A 113 -0.49 -1.01 -14.33
N LYS A 114 -1.02 -2.23 -14.33
CA LYS A 114 -2.24 -2.63 -13.59
C LYS A 114 -1.89 -3.72 -12.59
N ILE A 115 -2.34 -3.55 -11.36
CA ILE A 115 -2.17 -4.51 -10.28
C ILE A 115 -3.40 -5.40 -10.23
N LYS A 116 -3.21 -6.71 -10.25
CA LYS A 116 -4.26 -7.71 -10.06
C LYS A 116 -3.89 -8.60 -8.89
N GLN A 117 -4.85 -8.93 -8.07
CA GLN A 117 -4.65 -9.76 -6.88
C GLN A 117 -5.68 -10.90 -6.87
N ASN A 118 -5.20 -12.10 -6.57
CA ASN A 118 -6.02 -13.27 -6.31
C ASN A 118 -5.65 -13.83 -4.94
N ASN A 119 -6.57 -13.78 -3.99
CA ASN A 119 -6.43 -14.43 -2.71
C ASN A 119 -7.06 -15.83 -2.80
N LEU A 120 -6.22 -16.86 -2.83
CA LEU A 120 -6.65 -18.25 -2.99
C LEU A 120 -7.39 -18.78 -1.76
N ALA A 121 -7.06 -18.29 -0.56
CA ALA A 121 -7.67 -18.76 0.69
C ALA A 121 -9.15 -18.40 0.79
N VAL A 122 -9.55 -17.23 0.27
CA VAL A 122 -10.94 -16.73 0.32
C VAL A 122 -11.57 -16.57 -1.05
N ASN A 123 -10.88 -17.01 -2.10
CA ASN A 123 -11.32 -16.95 -3.51
C ASN A 123 -11.82 -15.56 -3.93
N THR A 124 -11.06 -14.52 -3.59
CA THR A 124 -11.36 -13.13 -3.97
C THR A 124 -10.37 -12.62 -4.99
N PHE A 125 -10.88 -11.85 -5.95
CA PHE A 125 -10.12 -11.20 -7.00
C PHE A 125 -10.24 -9.70 -6.87
N GLY A 126 -9.11 -9.00 -7.04
CA GLY A 126 -9.09 -7.55 -7.10
C GLY A 126 -8.25 -7.05 -8.26
N ALA A 127 -8.60 -5.89 -8.80
CA ALA A 127 -7.83 -5.24 -9.83
C ALA A 127 -7.83 -3.71 -9.65
N SER A 128 -6.67 -3.09 -9.79
CA SER A 128 -6.54 -1.63 -9.80
C SER A 128 -6.88 -1.03 -11.16
N ILE A 129 -6.97 0.29 -11.24
CA ILE A 129 -6.82 1.04 -12.49
C ILE A 129 -5.38 0.95 -13.02
N TYR A 130 -5.13 1.51 -14.19
CA TYR A 130 -3.77 1.63 -14.74
C TYR A 130 -3.02 2.84 -14.17
N PHE A 131 -1.74 2.64 -13.87
CA PHE A 131 -0.81 3.65 -13.37
C PHE A 131 0.39 3.81 -14.29
N THR A 132 0.87 5.04 -14.45
CA THR A 132 2.10 5.35 -15.17
C THR A 132 3.34 5.06 -14.32
N LYS A 133 4.51 5.02 -14.95
CA LYS A 133 5.80 4.91 -14.25
C LYS A 133 6.01 6.04 -13.26
N SER A 134 5.71 7.28 -13.66
CA SER A 134 5.84 8.48 -12.81
C SER A 134 4.93 8.43 -11.58
N GLU A 135 3.69 7.95 -11.74
CA GLU A 135 2.78 7.77 -10.60
C GLU A 135 3.32 6.74 -9.60
N MET A 136 3.84 5.62 -10.08
CA MET A 136 4.43 4.62 -9.20
C MET A 136 5.70 5.14 -8.49
N GLN A 137 6.51 5.98 -9.14
CA GLN A 137 7.63 6.68 -8.49
C GLN A 137 7.14 7.58 -7.35
N THR A 138 6.12 8.38 -7.59
CA THR A 138 5.50 9.24 -6.58
C THR A 138 4.94 8.43 -5.41
N LEU A 139 4.24 7.31 -5.69
CA LEU A 139 3.69 6.43 -4.66
C LEU A 139 4.75 5.89 -3.70
N PHE A 140 5.94 5.56 -4.22
CA PHE A 140 7.06 5.07 -3.41
C PHE A 140 7.89 6.17 -2.74
N GLY A 141 7.52 7.45 -2.91
CA GLY A 141 8.22 8.59 -2.34
C GLY A 141 9.50 8.96 -3.09
N ASN A 142 9.71 8.40 -4.28
CA ASN A 142 10.82 8.75 -5.15
C ASN A 142 10.37 9.88 -6.08
N ILE A 143 10.40 11.10 -5.55
CA ILE A 143 10.19 12.32 -6.35
C ILE A 143 11.47 12.56 -7.14
N LEU A 144 11.33 12.64 -8.45
CA LEU A 144 12.40 13.07 -9.36
C LEU A 144 12.68 14.56 -9.19
#